data_86d03f2a74bb54b89fd20ca9914bad44
#
_entry.id   86d03f2a74bb54b89fd20ca9914bad44
#
_cell.length_a   1.000
_cell.length_b   1.000
_cell.length_c   1.000
_cell.angle_alpha   90.00
_cell.angle_beta   90.00
_cell.angle_gamma   90.00
#
_symmetry.space_group_name_H-M   'P 1'
#
loop_
_entity.id
_entity.type
_entity.pdbx_description
1 polymer ?
#
loop_
_entity_poly.entity_id
_entity_poly.type
_entity_poly.pdbx_seq_one_letter_code
_entity_poly.pdbx_strand_id
1 'polypeptide(L)'
;MKTEAEKGGSAILEKVFVIVEKLQGRIQEKASGICISTAGMVNTEQGAIFYSAPLIPNYTGMQFKKLLEDKFKIPCEVENDVNCAGLAEYRSGAAKGSHVALILTIGTGIGGSIIMDGEVYHGFSNSACEVGYMHMNDSDFQTLGAASILTKKVSEWKGETEKKWERMT
;
A
#
# COMPACT_ATOMS: atom_id res chain seq x y z
N MET A 1 -4.25 13.63 -9.07
CA MET A 1 -4.49 14.46 -7.86
C MET A 1 -3.41 14.09 -6.86
N LYS A 2 -2.80 15.05 -6.17
CA LYS A 2 -1.82 14.74 -5.10
C LYS A 2 -2.56 14.23 -3.86
N THR A 3 -2.00 13.25 -3.17
CA THR A 3 -2.60 12.64 -1.97
C THR A 3 -2.71 13.65 -0.83
N GLU A 4 -1.66 14.47 -0.61
CA GLU A 4 -1.55 15.42 0.51
C GLU A 4 -1.76 14.69 1.86
N ALA A 5 -1.00 13.60 2.04
CA ALA A 5 -1.12 12.68 3.17
C ALA A 5 -0.98 13.38 4.54
N GLU A 6 -0.25 14.49 4.57
CA GLU A 6 -0.08 15.35 5.74
C GLU A 6 -1.39 15.96 6.27
N LYS A 7 -2.43 15.99 5.44
CA LYS A 7 -3.78 16.45 5.84
C LYS A 7 -4.62 15.36 6.52
N GLY A 8 -4.11 14.13 6.56
CA GLY A 8 -4.69 13.01 7.29
C GLY A 8 -5.75 12.20 6.54
N GLY A 9 -6.25 11.17 7.23
CA GLY A 9 -7.14 10.16 6.67
C GLY A 9 -8.43 10.71 6.10
N SER A 10 -9.08 11.65 6.77
CA SER A 10 -10.34 12.25 6.29
C SER A 10 -10.14 13.00 4.97
N ALA A 11 -9.03 13.74 4.82
CA ALA A 11 -8.75 14.45 3.57
C ALA A 11 -8.45 13.48 2.41
N ILE A 12 -7.84 12.34 2.70
CA ILE A 12 -7.65 11.26 1.71
C ILE A 12 -9.00 10.70 1.29
N LEU A 13 -9.89 10.39 2.24
CA LEU A 13 -11.23 9.85 1.94
C LEU A 13 -12.04 10.79 1.04
N GLU A 14 -12.03 12.09 1.34
CA GLU A 14 -12.71 13.09 0.50
C GLU A 14 -12.18 13.09 -0.94
N LYS A 15 -10.87 12.92 -1.12
CA LYS A 15 -10.28 12.79 -2.46
C LYS A 15 -10.70 11.50 -3.16
N VAL A 16 -10.79 10.40 -2.41
CA VAL A 16 -11.30 9.13 -2.95
C VAL A 16 -12.73 9.31 -3.43
N PHE A 17 -13.59 9.96 -2.66
CA PHE A 17 -14.96 10.27 -3.09
C PHE A 17 -14.98 11.04 -4.42
N VAL A 18 -14.19 12.11 -4.52
CA VAL A 18 -14.10 12.90 -5.76
C VAL A 18 -13.60 12.08 -6.94
N ILE A 19 -12.65 11.17 -6.72
CA ILE A 19 -12.13 10.31 -7.78
C ILE A 19 -13.20 9.34 -8.25
N VAL A 20 -13.90 8.67 -7.33
CA VAL A 20 -14.97 7.73 -7.66
C VAL A 20 -16.10 8.43 -8.43
N GLU A 21 -16.56 9.60 -7.97
CA GLU A 21 -17.56 10.41 -8.66
C GLU A 21 -17.14 10.76 -10.10
N LYS A 22 -15.89 11.20 -10.28
CA LYS A 22 -15.35 11.52 -11.61
C LYS A 22 -15.25 10.30 -12.52
N LEU A 23 -14.88 9.15 -11.98
CA LEU A 23 -14.80 7.91 -12.76
C LEU A 23 -16.18 7.42 -13.16
N GLN A 24 -17.15 7.41 -12.24
CA GLN A 24 -18.54 7.07 -12.53
C GLN A 24 -19.16 7.97 -13.60
N GLY A 25 -18.86 9.27 -13.57
CA GLY A 25 -19.32 10.20 -14.59
C GLY A 25 -18.71 10.01 -16.00
N ARG A 26 -17.69 9.15 -16.13
CA ARG A 26 -17.04 8.84 -17.42
C ARG A 26 -17.46 7.53 -18.03
N ILE A 27 -18.07 6.64 -17.27
CA ILE A 27 -18.54 5.33 -17.72
C ILE A 27 -20.02 5.38 -17.98
N GLN A 28 -20.47 4.69 -19.03
CA GLN A 28 -21.91 4.59 -19.35
C GLN A 28 -22.62 3.55 -18.49
N GLU A 29 -21.89 2.52 -18.07
CA GLU A 29 -22.42 1.45 -17.22
C GLU A 29 -22.11 1.73 -15.74
N LYS A 30 -22.92 1.18 -14.85
CA LYS A 30 -22.68 1.27 -13.41
C LYS A 30 -21.44 0.43 -13.05
N ALA A 31 -20.50 1.01 -12.29
CA ALA A 31 -19.38 0.28 -11.76
C ALA A 31 -19.85 -0.90 -10.87
N SER A 32 -19.26 -2.06 -11.02
CA SER A 32 -19.58 -3.27 -10.24
C SER A 32 -18.91 -3.30 -8.87
N GLY A 33 -17.84 -2.53 -8.66
CA GLY A 33 -17.11 -2.47 -7.40
C GLY A 33 -16.09 -1.34 -7.35
N ILE A 34 -15.62 -1.06 -6.15
CA ILE A 34 -14.50 -0.16 -5.85
C ILE A 34 -13.39 -0.99 -5.22
N CYS A 35 -12.18 -0.90 -5.74
CA CYS A 35 -11.01 -1.51 -5.14
C CYS A 35 -10.03 -0.41 -4.70
N ILE A 36 -9.62 -0.45 -3.45
CA ILE A 36 -8.67 0.49 -2.85
C ILE A 36 -7.38 -0.25 -2.51
N SER A 37 -6.28 0.22 -3.06
CA SER A 37 -4.92 -0.15 -2.66
C SER A 37 -4.36 0.95 -1.78
N THR A 38 -3.89 0.63 -0.58
CA THR A 38 -3.49 1.63 0.40
C THR A 38 -2.29 1.22 1.25
N ALA A 39 -1.56 2.20 1.77
CA ALA A 39 -0.52 1.97 2.77
C ALA A 39 -1.12 1.55 4.12
N GLY A 40 -0.34 0.83 4.92
CA GLY A 40 -0.70 0.36 6.25
C GLY A 40 -1.26 -1.06 6.28
N MET A 41 -1.41 -1.59 7.48
CA MET A 41 -2.04 -2.89 7.70
C MET A 41 -3.56 -2.76 7.57
N VAL A 42 -4.17 -3.58 6.74
CA VAL A 42 -5.60 -3.54 6.44
C VAL A 42 -6.31 -4.75 7.06
N ASN A 43 -7.37 -4.50 7.81
CA ASN A 43 -8.36 -5.53 8.10
C ASN A 43 -9.27 -5.64 6.87
N THR A 44 -9.04 -6.63 6.04
CA THR A 44 -9.73 -6.79 4.75
C THR A 44 -11.20 -7.14 4.90
N GLU A 45 -11.59 -7.85 5.95
CA GLU A 45 -13.00 -8.16 6.23
C GLU A 45 -13.82 -6.89 6.47
N GLN A 46 -13.27 -5.97 7.26
CA GLN A 46 -13.90 -4.68 7.58
C GLN A 46 -13.57 -3.61 6.55
N GLY A 47 -12.55 -3.80 5.71
CA GLY A 47 -12.01 -2.79 4.80
C GLY A 47 -11.55 -1.54 5.53
N ALA A 48 -10.90 -1.74 6.68
CA ALA A 48 -10.47 -0.70 7.60
C ALA A 48 -8.96 -0.73 7.79
N ILE A 49 -8.37 0.45 8.01
CA ILE A 49 -6.95 0.56 8.34
C ILE A 49 -6.74 0.13 9.79
N PHE A 50 -6.17 -1.05 9.97
CA PHE A 50 -5.90 -1.62 11.30
C PHE A 50 -4.75 -0.87 11.99
N TYR A 51 -3.67 -0.61 11.24
CA TYR A 51 -2.52 0.16 11.73
C TYR A 51 -1.85 0.89 10.57
N SER A 52 -1.39 2.09 10.84
CA SER A 52 -0.55 2.85 9.92
C SER A 52 0.54 3.57 10.72
N ALA A 53 1.74 3.63 10.16
CA ALA A 53 2.81 4.46 10.69
C ALA A 53 2.34 5.94 10.78
N PRO A 54 2.87 6.74 11.73
CA PRO A 54 2.38 8.11 12.00
C PRO A 54 2.59 9.12 10.87
N LEU A 55 3.00 8.67 9.68
CA LEU A 55 3.19 9.50 8.48
C LEU A 55 1.88 10.11 7.95
N ILE A 56 0.74 9.47 8.24
CA ILE A 56 -0.60 9.95 7.85
C ILE A 56 -1.41 10.16 9.12
N PRO A 57 -1.68 11.41 9.51
CA PRO A 57 -2.48 11.70 10.71
C PRO A 57 -3.88 11.09 10.64
N ASN A 58 -4.34 10.50 11.74
CA ASN A 58 -5.69 9.94 11.88
C ASN A 58 -6.06 8.92 10.78
N TYR A 59 -5.08 8.12 10.31
CA TYR A 59 -5.30 7.12 9.28
C TYR A 59 -5.72 5.77 9.88
N THR A 60 -5.11 5.36 10.97
CA THR A 60 -5.52 4.18 11.74
C THR A 60 -6.99 4.30 12.17
N GLY A 61 -7.77 3.25 11.95
CA GLY A 61 -9.20 3.20 12.22
C GLY A 61 -10.11 3.72 11.09
N MET A 62 -9.55 4.24 10.00
CA MET A 62 -10.33 4.66 8.83
C MET A 62 -11.04 3.47 8.19
N GLN A 63 -12.37 3.56 8.08
CA GLN A 63 -13.25 2.51 7.55
C GLN A 63 -13.62 2.78 6.09
N PHE A 64 -12.67 2.64 5.18
CA PHE A 64 -12.87 2.96 3.77
C PHE A 64 -14.02 2.18 3.15
N LYS A 65 -14.07 0.85 3.34
CA LYS A 65 -15.12 -0.02 2.80
C LYS A 65 -16.51 0.49 3.17
N LYS A 66 -16.75 0.62 4.46
CA LYS A 66 -18.06 1.09 4.98
C LYS A 66 -18.43 2.46 4.42
N LEU A 67 -17.53 3.43 4.45
CA LEU A 67 -17.82 4.80 4.04
C LEU A 67 -18.05 4.92 2.54
N LEU A 68 -17.35 4.13 1.71
CA LEU A 68 -17.54 4.09 0.26
C LEU A 68 -18.82 3.35 -0.11
N GLU A 69 -19.10 2.22 0.51
CA GLU A 69 -20.35 1.47 0.28
C GLU A 69 -21.57 2.26 0.72
N ASP A 70 -21.51 2.96 1.85
CA ASP A 70 -22.58 3.82 2.34
C ASP A 70 -22.88 4.97 1.36
N LYS A 71 -21.85 5.56 0.77
CA LYS A 71 -22.00 6.69 -0.16
C LYS A 71 -22.42 6.24 -1.57
N PHE A 72 -21.75 5.25 -2.14
CA PHE A 72 -21.92 4.90 -3.55
C PHE A 72 -22.87 3.74 -3.81
N LYS A 73 -23.21 2.97 -2.80
CA LYS A 73 -24.09 1.79 -2.88
C LYS A 73 -23.58 0.74 -3.88
N ILE A 74 -22.25 0.56 -3.93
CA ILE A 74 -21.56 -0.48 -4.68
C ILE A 74 -20.51 -1.14 -3.78
N PRO A 75 -20.23 -2.44 -3.94
CA PRO A 75 -19.26 -3.16 -3.13
C PRO A 75 -17.89 -2.49 -3.16
N CYS A 76 -17.18 -2.51 -2.03
CA CYS A 76 -15.83 -1.99 -1.92
C CYS A 76 -14.91 -3.00 -1.26
N GLU A 77 -13.72 -3.20 -1.84
CA GLU A 77 -12.64 -3.98 -1.23
C GLU A 77 -11.41 -3.09 -1.00
N VAL A 78 -10.72 -3.35 0.11
CA VAL A 78 -9.56 -2.56 0.53
C VAL A 78 -8.43 -3.52 0.87
N GLU A 79 -7.26 -3.30 0.27
CA GLU A 79 -6.08 -4.13 0.50
C GLU A 79 -4.82 -3.26 0.65
N ASN A 80 -3.81 -3.82 1.32
CA ASN A 80 -2.48 -3.22 1.39
C ASN A 80 -1.84 -3.13 -0.01
N ASP A 81 -1.07 -2.08 -0.25
CA ASP A 81 -0.45 -1.79 -1.55
C ASP A 81 0.57 -2.86 -1.98
N VAL A 82 1.36 -3.40 -1.05
CA VAL A 82 2.32 -4.47 -1.33
C VAL A 82 1.59 -5.80 -1.61
N ASN A 83 0.50 -6.07 -0.90
CA ASN A 83 -0.35 -7.23 -1.16
C ASN A 83 -1.02 -7.13 -2.53
N CYS A 84 -1.49 -5.94 -2.92
CA CYS A 84 -2.00 -5.70 -4.28
C CYS A 84 -0.93 -5.95 -5.34
N ALA A 85 0.31 -5.50 -5.11
CA ALA A 85 1.43 -5.79 -6.02
C ALA A 85 1.71 -7.30 -6.11
N GLY A 86 1.68 -8.00 -4.97
CA GLY A 86 1.83 -9.45 -4.91
C GLY A 86 0.77 -10.18 -5.73
N LEU A 87 -0.50 -9.79 -5.58
CA LEU A 87 -1.60 -10.35 -6.38
C LEU A 87 -1.42 -10.08 -7.88
N ALA A 88 -0.95 -8.90 -8.26
CA ALA A 88 -0.68 -8.55 -9.67
C ALA A 88 0.42 -9.43 -10.25
N GLU A 89 1.52 -9.64 -9.53
CA GLU A 89 2.61 -10.54 -9.93
C GLU A 89 2.14 -11.99 -10.05
N TYR A 90 1.29 -12.45 -9.16
CA TYR A 90 0.71 -13.79 -9.23
C TYR A 90 -0.25 -13.95 -10.41
N ARG A 91 -1.12 -12.97 -10.68
CA ARG A 91 -2.13 -13.05 -11.75
C ARG A 91 -1.52 -12.86 -13.13
N SER A 92 -0.55 -11.96 -13.29
CA SER A 92 -0.09 -11.51 -14.61
C SER A 92 1.43 -11.34 -14.74
N GLY A 93 2.19 -11.51 -13.64
CA GLY A 93 3.62 -11.27 -13.57
C GLY A 93 4.47 -12.54 -13.39
N ALA A 94 5.61 -12.36 -12.74
CA ALA A 94 6.64 -13.38 -12.58
C ALA A 94 6.23 -14.56 -11.66
N ALA A 95 5.25 -14.37 -10.79
CA ALA A 95 4.77 -15.40 -9.87
C ALA A 95 3.62 -16.25 -10.42
N LYS A 96 3.23 -16.05 -11.69
CA LYS A 96 2.14 -16.78 -12.31
C LYS A 96 2.39 -18.29 -12.34
N GLY A 97 1.43 -19.05 -11.82
CA GLY A 97 1.48 -20.52 -11.80
C GLY A 97 2.28 -21.11 -10.63
N SER A 98 2.81 -20.31 -9.73
CA SER A 98 3.42 -20.80 -8.49
C SER A 98 2.35 -21.17 -7.46
N HIS A 99 2.60 -22.18 -6.62
CA HIS A 99 1.74 -22.48 -5.46
C HIS A 99 1.98 -21.49 -4.33
N VAL A 100 3.23 -21.10 -4.12
CA VAL A 100 3.61 -20.13 -3.10
C VAL A 100 4.58 -19.12 -3.74
N ALA A 101 4.32 -17.84 -3.52
CA ALA A 101 5.20 -16.76 -3.96
C ALA A 101 5.46 -15.78 -2.80
N LEU A 102 6.71 -15.39 -2.65
CA LEU A 102 7.14 -14.27 -1.82
C LEU A 102 7.50 -13.10 -2.74
N ILE A 103 6.81 -12.00 -2.57
CA ILE A 103 7.04 -10.76 -3.32
C ILE A 103 7.60 -9.71 -2.36
N LEU A 104 8.67 -9.06 -2.76
CA LEU A 104 9.28 -7.96 -2.00
C LEU A 104 9.22 -6.69 -2.83
N THR A 105 8.82 -5.59 -2.20
CA THR A 105 8.92 -4.24 -2.74
C THR A 105 10.06 -3.49 -2.04
N ILE A 106 11.00 -2.97 -2.83
CA ILE A 106 12.14 -2.20 -2.32
C ILE A 106 12.06 -0.79 -2.90
N GLY A 107 11.54 0.14 -2.09
CA GLY A 107 11.30 1.53 -2.47
C GLY A 107 11.65 2.47 -1.33
N THR A 108 10.75 3.39 -0.99
CA THR A 108 10.89 4.28 0.19
C THR A 108 11.10 3.49 1.47
N GLY A 109 10.42 2.36 1.60
CA GLY A 109 10.62 1.33 2.62
C GLY A 109 10.85 -0.03 1.96
N ILE A 110 10.77 -1.10 2.76
CA ILE A 110 10.72 -2.48 2.29
C ILE A 110 9.41 -3.09 2.76
N GLY A 111 8.63 -3.61 1.83
CA GLY A 111 7.41 -4.36 2.12
C GLY A 111 7.49 -5.76 1.55
N GLY A 112 6.62 -6.64 2.05
CA GLY A 112 6.51 -8.00 1.56
C GLY A 112 5.06 -8.44 1.42
N SER A 113 4.83 -9.41 0.55
CA SER A 113 3.56 -10.10 0.38
C SER A 113 3.80 -11.59 0.15
N ILE A 114 3.01 -12.43 0.79
CA ILE A 114 3.00 -13.87 0.56
C ILE A 114 1.69 -14.22 -0.14
N ILE A 115 1.80 -14.85 -1.30
CA ILE A 115 0.66 -15.40 -2.04
C ILE A 115 0.71 -16.91 -1.93
N MET A 116 -0.37 -17.53 -1.50
CA MET A 116 -0.53 -18.98 -1.39
C MET A 116 -1.76 -19.42 -2.20
N ASP A 117 -1.55 -20.25 -3.21
CA ASP A 117 -2.60 -20.74 -4.11
C ASP A 117 -3.53 -19.66 -4.68
N GLY A 118 -2.97 -18.47 -4.92
CA GLY A 118 -3.67 -17.34 -5.53
C GLY A 118 -4.30 -16.35 -4.57
N GLU A 119 -4.13 -16.55 -3.27
CA GLU A 119 -4.67 -15.68 -2.23
C GLU A 119 -3.57 -15.06 -1.39
N VAL A 120 -3.79 -13.85 -0.91
CA VAL A 120 -2.88 -13.17 0.02
C VAL A 120 -2.93 -13.86 1.37
N TYR A 121 -1.79 -14.24 1.89
CA TYR A 121 -1.66 -14.72 3.26
C TYR A 121 -1.53 -13.54 4.22
N HIS A 122 -2.61 -13.18 4.90
CA HIS A 122 -2.64 -12.06 5.84
C HIS A 122 -2.07 -12.41 7.23
N GLY A 123 -1.98 -13.70 7.57
CA GLY A 123 -1.63 -14.15 8.91
C GLY A 123 -2.73 -13.86 9.93
N PHE A 124 -2.41 -14.04 11.21
CA PHE A 124 -3.39 -13.89 12.29
C PHE A 124 -3.80 -12.42 12.53
N SER A 125 -2.85 -11.49 12.37
CA SER A 125 -3.02 -10.07 12.74
C SER A 125 -3.01 -9.12 11.54
N ASN A 126 -3.24 -9.60 10.33
CA ASN A 126 -3.15 -8.84 9.07
C ASN A 126 -1.76 -8.18 8.87
N SER A 127 -0.72 -8.74 9.46
CA SER A 127 0.66 -8.22 9.40
C SER A 127 1.65 -9.24 8.83
N ALA A 128 1.17 -10.29 8.17
CA ALA A 128 2.05 -11.24 7.55
C ALA A 128 2.95 -10.55 6.54
N CYS A 129 4.22 -10.96 6.54
CA CYS A 129 5.23 -10.44 5.62
C CYS A 129 5.60 -8.95 5.77
N GLU A 130 5.38 -8.35 6.93
CA GLU A 130 5.92 -7.02 7.29
C GLU A 130 7.44 -7.08 7.48
N VAL A 131 8.13 -7.56 6.45
CA VAL A 131 9.58 -7.88 6.48
C VAL A 131 10.46 -6.66 6.68
N GLY A 132 9.96 -5.47 6.33
CA GLY A 132 10.69 -4.22 6.55
C GLY A 132 11.09 -4.00 8.01
N TYR A 133 10.26 -4.47 8.94
CA TYR A 133 10.48 -4.38 10.39
C TYR A 133 11.25 -5.56 10.98
N MET A 134 11.72 -6.50 10.14
CA MET A 134 12.50 -7.63 10.61
C MET A 134 13.81 -7.14 11.22
N HIS A 135 14.07 -7.51 12.46
CA HIS A 135 15.32 -7.18 13.17
C HIS A 135 16.54 -7.78 12.50
N MET A 136 17.54 -6.94 12.23
CA MET A 136 18.82 -7.31 11.66
C MET A 136 19.94 -6.62 12.44
N ASN A 137 20.65 -7.37 13.29
CA ASN A 137 21.64 -6.81 14.22
C ASN A 137 21.02 -5.71 15.12
N ASP A 138 21.54 -4.49 15.07
CA ASP A 138 21.08 -3.35 15.88
C ASP A 138 20.08 -2.45 15.13
N SER A 139 19.46 -2.95 14.05
CA SER A 139 18.58 -2.17 13.18
C SER A 139 17.42 -3.03 12.63
N ASP A 140 16.71 -2.55 11.63
CA ASP A 140 15.72 -3.29 10.88
C ASP A 140 16.06 -3.34 9.38
N PHE A 141 15.39 -4.26 8.66
CA PHE A 141 15.71 -4.52 7.26
C PHE A 141 15.53 -3.29 6.38
N GLN A 142 14.45 -2.52 6.56
CA GLN A 142 14.23 -1.33 5.72
C GLN A 142 15.21 -0.20 6.04
N THR A 143 15.59 -0.01 7.30
CA THR A 143 16.59 0.98 7.71
C THR A 143 17.99 0.66 7.15
N LEU A 144 18.27 -0.60 6.85
CA LEU A 144 19.55 -1.01 6.25
C LEU A 144 19.51 -1.03 4.73
N GLY A 145 18.38 -1.44 4.11
CA GLY A 145 18.32 -1.84 2.71
C GLY A 145 17.30 -1.12 1.81
N ALA A 146 16.48 -0.22 2.34
CA ALA A 146 15.52 0.50 1.50
C ALA A 146 16.21 1.40 0.46
N ALA A 147 15.59 1.59 -0.70
CA ALA A 147 16.13 2.44 -1.75
C ALA A 147 16.33 3.89 -1.30
N SER A 148 15.45 4.41 -0.43
CA SER A 148 15.61 5.72 0.20
C SER A 148 16.88 5.84 1.03
N ILE A 149 17.25 4.78 1.74
CA ILE A 149 18.50 4.73 2.53
C ILE A 149 19.71 4.68 1.62
N LEU A 150 19.64 3.92 0.53
CA LEU A 150 20.70 3.88 -0.48
C LEU A 150 20.93 5.26 -1.11
N THR A 151 19.86 5.93 -1.54
CA THR A 151 19.94 7.28 -2.12
C THR A 151 20.54 8.28 -1.14
N LYS A 152 20.14 8.22 0.13
CA LYS A 152 20.70 9.04 1.21
C LYS A 152 22.21 8.81 1.37
N LYS A 153 22.66 7.56 1.51
CA LYS A 153 24.08 7.19 1.64
C LYS A 153 24.90 7.65 0.44
N VAL A 154 24.38 7.50 -0.78
CA VAL A 154 25.07 7.96 -2.00
C VAL A 154 25.16 9.47 -2.05
N SER A 155 24.10 10.19 -1.65
CA SER A 155 24.10 11.66 -1.56
C SER A 155 25.15 12.17 -0.56
N GLU A 156 25.20 11.58 0.63
CA GLU A 156 26.19 11.90 1.65
C GLU A 156 27.62 11.63 1.14
N TRP A 157 27.85 10.47 0.53
CA TRP A 157 29.17 10.13 -0.01
C TRP A 157 29.64 11.05 -1.14
N LYS A 158 28.71 11.52 -1.99
CA LYS A 158 29.02 12.43 -3.09
C LYS A 158 28.96 13.92 -2.72
N GLY A 159 28.52 14.27 -1.51
CA GLY A 159 28.30 15.65 -1.09
C GLY A 159 27.20 16.35 -1.89
N GLU A 160 26.24 15.60 -2.42
CA GLU A 160 25.12 16.10 -3.22
C GLU A 160 23.80 16.02 -2.44
N THR A 161 22.79 16.78 -2.85
CA THR A 161 21.46 16.73 -2.21
C THR A 161 20.63 15.54 -2.71
N GLU A 162 19.87 14.89 -1.83
CA GLU A 162 19.01 13.74 -2.15
C GLU A 162 18.09 13.97 -3.35
N LYS A 163 17.53 15.17 -3.49
CA LYS A 163 16.61 15.55 -4.60
C LYS A 163 17.16 15.28 -6.00
N LYS A 164 18.47 15.16 -6.15
CA LYS A 164 19.07 14.86 -7.47
C LYS A 164 18.84 13.40 -7.87
N TRP A 165 18.73 12.49 -6.91
CA TRP A 165 18.65 11.04 -7.13
C TRP A 165 17.20 10.53 -7.17
N GLU A 166 16.27 11.20 -6.51
CA GLU A 166 14.82 10.87 -6.54
C GLU A 166 14.20 10.95 -7.94
N ARG A 167 14.84 11.63 -8.90
CA ARG A 167 14.36 11.75 -10.28
C ARG A 167 14.84 10.62 -11.19
N MET A 168 15.63 9.68 -10.69
CA MET A 168 16.25 8.60 -11.47
C MET A 168 15.63 7.23 -11.16
N THR A 169 14.68 7.17 -10.22
CA THR A 169 13.85 6.00 -9.87
C THR A 169 12.40 6.24 -10.27
#